data_efd90d7d75aa1519c5d668308e234ea2
#
_entry.id   efd90d7d75aa1519c5d668308e234ea2
#
_cell.length_a   1.000
_cell.length_b   1.000
_cell.length_c   1.000
_cell.angle_alpha   90.00
_cell.angle_beta   90.00
_cell.angle_gamma   90.00
#
_symmetry.space_group_name_H-M   'P 1'
#
loop_
_entity.id
_entity.type
_entity.pdbx_description
1 polymer ?
#
loop_
_entity_poly.entity_id
_entity_poly.type
_entity_poly.pdbx_seq_one_letter_code
_entity_poly.pdbx_strand_id
1 'polypeptide(L)'
;SGCRLMQEDALDVFITELLPLATLLTPNIPEAEILANRKIENVEDIKAAAAAICKLGCRYVLIKGGHFDGAEKVDYLFEDGKLKTSYRGISVNTRNTHGTGCTLSSAITSYLAREMDMNTAIAMAKTYLSGAILAGKDMKIGEGNGPVNHFYEPKSLFTKS
;
A
#
# COMPACT_ATOMS: atom_id res chain seq x y z
N SER A 1 4.47 -9.36 5.84
CA SER A 1 4.59 -10.47 4.89
C SER A 1 5.70 -10.12 3.91
N GLY A 2 6.74 -10.81 3.75
CA GLY A 2 7.86 -10.59 2.82
C GLY A 2 8.05 -11.78 1.89
N CYS A 3 7.03 -12.60 1.71
CA CYS A 3 7.09 -13.70 0.77
C CYS A 3 7.03 -13.18 -0.68
N ARG A 4 7.93 -13.66 -1.51
CA ARG A 4 7.90 -13.44 -2.95
C ARG A 4 6.62 -14.11 -3.51
N LEU A 5 5.66 -13.28 -3.92
CA LEU A 5 4.35 -13.75 -4.41
C LEU A 5 4.35 -14.12 -5.89
N MET A 6 5.40 -13.76 -6.64
CA MET A 6 5.52 -14.02 -8.08
C MET A 6 6.80 -14.78 -8.40
N GLN A 7 6.73 -15.66 -9.40
CA GLN A 7 7.88 -16.28 -10.03
C GLN A 7 8.61 -15.26 -10.92
N GLU A 8 9.86 -15.52 -11.30
CA GLU A 8 10.68 -14.54 -12.05
C GLU A 8 10.10 -14.24 -13.44
N ASP A 9 9.63 -15.24 -14.14
CA ASP A 9 8.97 -15.10 -15.43
C ASP A 9 7.67 -14.28 -15.36
N ALA A 10 6.92 -14.41 -14.27
CA ALA A 10 5.72 -13.62 -14.04
C ALA A 10 6.02 -12.14 -13.73
N LEU A 11 7.21 -11.82 -13.21
CA LEU A 11 7.61 -10.44 -12.94
C LEU A 11 7.80 -9.63 -14.22
N ASP A 12 8.41 -10.23 -15.24
CA ASP A 12 8.60 -9.57 -16.53
C ASP A 12 7.25 -9.25 -17.19
N VAL A 13 6.32 -10.21 -17.20
CA VAL A 13 4.96 -9.98 -17.70
C VAL A 13 4.22 -8.92 -16.89
N PHE A 14 4.37 -8.95 -15.56
CA PHE A 14 3.78 -7.91 -14.69
C PHE A 14 4.30 -6.51 -15.05
N ILE A 15 5.61 -6.36 -15.26
CA ILE A 15 6.24 -5.07 -15.58
C ILE A 15 5.83 -4.59 -16.97
N THR A 16 5.81 -5.49 -17.96
CA THR A 16 5.59 -5.10 -19.37
C THR A 16 4.13 -4.96 -19.75
N GLU A 17 3.26 -5.77 -19.17
CA GLU A 17 1.85 -5.85 -19.61
C GLU A 17 0.88 -5.21 -18.61
N LEU A 18 1.10 -5.42 -17.30
CA LEU A 18 0.12 -4.98 -16.29
C LEU A 18 0.45 -3.61 -15.70
N LEU A 19 1.73 -3.36 -15.41
CA LEU A 19 2.14 -2.13 -14.74
C LEU A 19 1.81 -0.85 -15.54
N PRO A 20 1.94 -0.80 -16.88
CA PRO A 20 1.53 0.37 -17.68
C PRO A 20 0.02 0.66 -17.65
N LEU A 21 -0.80 -0.33 -17.29
CA LEU A 21 -2.26 -0.18 -17.15
C LEU A 21 -2.67 0.24 -15.74
N ALA A 22 -1.77 0.18 -14.77
CA ALA A 22 -2.07 0.47 -13.37
C ALA A 22 -2.19 1.99 -13.13
N THR A 23 -3.29 2.42 -12.54
CA THR A 23 -3.46 3.80 -12.07
C THR A 23 -2.55 4.12 -10.88
N LEU A 24 -2.40 3.17 -9.96
CA LEU A 24 -1.59 3.27 -8.75
C LEU A 24 -0.94 1.93 -8.45
N LEU A 25 0.34 1.94 -8.16
CA LEU A 25 1.07 0.81 -7.59
C LEU A 25 1.33 1.04 -6.10
N THR A 26 1.17 0.00 -5.27
CA THR A 26 1.31 0.12 -3.80
C THR A 26 2.35 -0.85 -3.23
N PRO A 27 3.62 -0.79 -3.63
CA PRO A 27 4.66 -1.72 -3.16
C PRO A 27 5.06 -1.43 -1.71
N ASN A 28 5.42 -2.48 -0.97
CA ASN A 28 6.23 -2.34 0.24
C ASN A 28 7.71 -2.14 -0.15
N ILE A 29 8.59 -1.88 0.84
CA ILE A 29 10.03 -1.64 0.58
C ILE A 29 10.67 -2.80 -0.19
N PRO A 30 10.56 -4.09 0.22
CA PRO A 30 11.13 -5.20 -0.53
C PRO A 30 10.59 -5.33 -1.97
N GLU A 31 9.31 -5.07 -2.19
CA GLU A 31 8.70 -5.08 -3.52
C GLU A 31 9.22 -3.92 -4.38
N ALA A 32 9.37 -2.73 -3.79
CA ALA A 32 9.94 -1.57 -4.47
C ALA A 32 11.42 -1.78 -4.83
N GLU A 33 12.20 -2.43 -3.97
CA GLU A 33 13.60 -2.80 -4.26
C GLU A 33 13.70 -3.71 -5.49
N ILE A 34 12.82 -4.70 -5.60
CA ILE A 34 12.78 -5.63 -6.75
C ILE A 34 12.44 -4.86 -8.03
N LEU A 35 11.35 -4.08 -8.00
CA LEU A 35 10.88 -3.33 -9.17
C LEU A 35 11.87 -2.25 -9.63
N ALA A 36 12.54 -1.58 -8.70
CA ALA A 36 13.51 -0.54 -8.99
C ALA A 36 14.93 -1.10 -9.24
N ASN A 37 15.13 -2.40 -9.03
CA ASN A 37 16.45 -3.07 -9.06
C ASN A 37 17.51 -2.32 -8.24
N ARG A 38 17.15 -1.92 -6.99
CA ARG A 38 18.03 -1.17 -6.09
C ARG A 38 17.66 -1.34 -4.64
N LYS A 39 18.63 -1.23 -3.73
CA LYS A 39 18.39 -1.20 -2.30
C LYS A 39 17.80 0.13 -1.83
N ILE A 40 17.02 0.07 -0.76
CA ILE A 40 16.35 1.21 -0.14
C ILE A 40 16.71 1.23 1.34
N GLU A 41 17.61 2.14 1.72
CA GLU A 41 18.12 2.27 3.09
C GLU A 41 17.72 3.60 3.74
N ASN A 42 17.26 4.56 2.94
CA ASN A 42 16.90 5.89 3.39
C ASN A 42 15.82 6.52 2.48
N VAL A 43 15.36 7.72 2.82
CA VAL A 43 14.28 8.43 2.07
C VAL A 43 14.73 8.82 0.65
N GLU A 44 16.00 9.12 0.43
CA GLU A 44 16.50 9.45 -0.91
C GLU A 44 16.48 8.22 -1.82
N ASP A 45 16.75 7.03 -1.27
CA ASP A 45 16.60 5.78 -2.01
C ASP A 45 15.14 5.49 -2.36
N ILE A 46 14.19 5.81 -1.46
CA ILE A 46 12.75 5.73 -1.77
C ILE A 46 12.41 6.61 -2.98
N LYS A 47 12.86 7.87 -2.99
CA LYS A 47 12.60 8.80 -4.11
C LYS A 47 13.18 8.27 -5.42
N ALA A 48 14.38 7.76 -5.37
CA ALA A 48 15.04 7.23 -6.56
C ALA A 48 14.38 5.91 -7.04
N ALA A 49 13.94 5.05 -6.12
CA ALA A 49 13.18 3.84 -6.46
C ALA A 49 11.83 4.20 -7.09
N ALA A 50 11.09 5.15 -6.50
CA ALA A 50 9.82 5.60 -7.06
C ALA A 50 9.99 6.19 -8.47
N ALA A 51 11.03 6.99 -8.69
CA ALA A 51 11.32 7.53 -10.02
C ALA A 51 11.65 6.43 -11.06
N ALA A 52 12.35 5.37 -10.64
CA ALA A 52 12.61 4.22 -11.50
C ALA A 52 11.32 3.44 -11.81
N ILE A 53 10.47 3.17 -10.81
CA ILE A 53 9.21 2.46 -10.98
C ILE A 53 8.24 3.24 -11.88
N CYS A 54 8.13 4.56 -11.72
CA CYS A 54 7.29 5.38 -12.59
C CYS A 54 7.70 5.31 -14.07
N LYS A 55 9.00 5.15 -14.36
CA LYS A 55 9.49 4.96 -15.75
C LYS A 55 9.04 3.64 -16.37
N LEU A 56 8.61 2.66 -15.56
CA LEU A 56 8.04 1.42 -16.05
C LEU A 56 6.57 1.57 -16.52
N GLY A 57 5.99 2.77 -16.42
CA GLY A 57 4.69 3.10 -16.98
C GLY A 57 3.59 3.43 -15.97
N CYS A 58 3.82 3.27 -14.67
CA CYS A 58 2.82 3.60 -13.65
C CYS A 58 2.96 5.05 -13.17
N ARG A 59 1.91 5.86 -13.33
CA ARG A 59 1.93 7.27 -12.95
C ARG A 59 2.03 7.50 -11.46
N TYR A 60 1.26 6.75 -10.65
CA TYR A 60 1.25 6.89 -9.20
C TYR A 60 1.87 5.68 -8.51
N VAL A 61 2.77 5.94 -7.57
CA VAL A 61 3.42 4.91 -6.76
C VAL A 61 3.33 5.28 -5.29
N LEU A 62 2.71 4.43 -4.47
CA LEU A 62 2.65 4.55 -3.02
C LEU A 62 3.61 3.53 -2.39
N ILE A 63 4.84 3.94 -2.07
CA ILE A 63 5.81 3.08 -1.37
C ILE A 63 5.46 3.04 0.11
N LYS A 64 5.17 1.83 0.63
CA LYS A 64 4.69 1.61 1.99
C LYS A 64 5.80 1.24 2.96
N GLY A 65 5.71 1.75 4.19
CA GLY A 65 6.46 1.22 5.34
C GLY A 65 7.89 1.69 5.45
N GLY A 66 8.22 2.91 5.01
CA GLY A 66 9.52 3.51 5.29
C GLY A 66 9.72 3.75 6.79
N HIS A 67 10.76 3.09 7.38
CA HIS A 67 11.12 3.20 8.79
C HIS A 67 12.59 3.54 8.87
N PHE A 68 12.97 4.80 8.77
CA PHE A 68 14.39 5.14 8.76
C PHE A 68 14.86 5.83 10.03
N ASP A 69 13.98 6.54 10.75
CA ASP A 69 14.35 7.37 11.89
C ASP A 69 13.53 7.11 13.17
N GLY A 70 13.03 5.88 13.37
CA GLY A 70 12.28 5.57 14.59
C GLY A 70 10.96 4.80 14.37
N ALA A 71 10.09 4.79 15.37
CA ALA A 71 8.92 3.90 15.46
C ALA A 71 7.77 4.18 14.49
N GLU A 72 7.80 5.24 13.68
CA GLU A 72 6.69 5.61 12.81
C GLU A 72 6.82 5.01 11.41
N LYS A 73 5.75 4.36 10.96
CA LYS A 73 5.60 3.91 9.57
C LYS A 73 5.16 5.07 8.70
N VAL A 74 5.94 5.40 7.67
CA VAL A 74 5.59 6.44 6.71
C VAL A 74 5.44 5.82 5.33
N ASP A 75 4.32 6.10 4.68
CA ASP A 75 4.07 5.73 3.28
C ASP A 75 4.24 7.00 2.43
N TYR A 76 4.92 6.87 1.29
CA TYR A 76 5.27 7.98 0.42
C TYR A 76 4.57 7.85 -0.93
N LEU A 77 3.75 8.84 -1.29
CA LEU A 77 3.08 8.91 -2.58
C LEU A 77 3.90 9.73 -3.57
N PHE A 78 4.14 9.16 -4.73
CA PHE A 78 4.80 9.79 -5.86
C PHE A 78 3.84 9.89 -7.05
N GLU A 79 3.97 10.97 -7.81
CA GLU A 79 3.32 11.19 -9.09
C GLU A 79 4.41 11.52 -10.12
N ASP A 80 4.48 10.74 -11.20
CA ASP A 80 5.50 10.89 -12.26
C ASP A 80 6.94 10.95 -11.69
N GLY A 81 7.22 10.14 -10.67
CA GLY A 81 8.51 10.04 -9.99
C GLY A 81 8.83 11.18 -9.02
N LYS A 82 7.93 12.14 -8.81
CA LYS A 82 8.10 13.24 -7.85
C LYS A 82 7.27 12.99 -6.59
N LEU A 83 7.88 13.24 -5.43
CA LEU A 83 7.17 13.14 -4.16
C LEU A 83 5.99 14.11 -4.11
N LYS A 84 4.80 13.60 -3.93
CA LYS A 84 3.54 14.35 -3.82
C LYS A 84 3.19 14.65 -2.37
N THR A 85 3.19 13.59 -1.55
CA THR A 85 2.86 13.68 -0.12
C THR A 85 3.34 12.44 0.62
N SER A 86 3.29 12.49 1.93
CA SER A 86 3.56 11.35 2.80
C SER A 86 2.43 11.15 3.80
N TYR A 87 2.19 9.89 4.17
CA TYR A 87 1.15 9.51 5.13
C TYR A 87 1.80 8.79 6.30
N ARG A 88 1.66 9.34 7.49
CA ARG A 88 2.08 8.67 8.72
C ARG A 88 1.05 7.62 9.10
N GLY A 89 1.51 6.46 9.53
CA GLY A 89 0.67 5.36 9.99
C GLY A 89 0.76 5.20 11.50
N ILE A 90 -0.35 4.82 12.13
CA ILE A 90 -0.34 4.41 13.54
C ILE A 90 0.23 3.00 13.59
N SER A 91 1.24 2.79 14.43
CA SER A 91 1.74 1.46 14.74
C SER A 91 0.84 0.84 15.82
N VAL A 92 0.14 -0.24 15.49
CA VAL A 92 -0.65 -1.02 16.44
C VAL A 92 0.12 -2.29 16.76
N ASN A 93 0.40 -2.52 18.04
CA ASN A 93 1.04 -3.76 18.48
C ASN A 93 0.03 -4.91 18.43
N THR A 94 0.07 -5.68 17.33
CA THR A 94 -0.81 -6.83 17.13
C THR A 94 -0.19 -7.84 16.18
N ARG A 95 -0.57 -9.11 16.32
CA ARG A 95 -0.28 -10.18 15.35
C ARG A 95 -1.27 -10.20 14.18
N ASN A 96 -2.41 -9.53 14.31
CA ASN A 96 -3.51 -9.55 13.36
C ASN A 96 -3.26 -8.55 12.23
N THR A 97 -2.29 -8.86 11.36
CA THR A 97 -1.86 -8.02 10.23
C THR A 97 -2.07 -8.68 8.88
N HIS A 98 -2.68 -9.90 8.86
CA HIS A 98 -2.96 -10.58 7.61
C HIS A 98 -3.97 -9.80 6.77
N GLY A 99 -3.66 -9.61 5.49
CA GLY A 99 -4.53 -8.90 4.55
C GLY A 99 -4.45 -7.38 4.57
N THR A 100 -3.58 -6.75 5.37
CA THR A 100 -3.46 -5.29 5.45
C THR A 100 -3.16 -4.64 4.10
N GLY A 101 -2.25 -5.22 3.30
CA GLY A 101 -1.92 -4.72 1.96
C GLY A 101 -3.11 -4.80 1.01
N CYS A 102 -3.77 -5.96 0.95
CA CYS A 102 -4.96 -6.18 0.13
C CYS A 102 -6.10 -5.26 0.55
N THR A 103 -6.31 -5.07 1.85
CA THR A 103 -7.34 -4.16 2.38
C THR A 103 -7.07 -2.73 1.97
N LEU A 104 -5.81 -2.26 2.07
CA LEU A 104 -5.45 -0.92 1.67
C LEU A 104 -5.72 -0.69 0.18
N SER A 105 -5.22 -1.56 -0.69
CA SER A 105 -5.39 -1.42 -2.15
C SER A 105 -6.86 -1.48 -2.57
N SER A 106 -7.64 -2.39 -1.99
CA SER A 106 -9.08 -2.50 -2.26
C SER A 106 -9.86 -1.27 -1.80
N ALA A 107 -9.54 -0.74 -0.62
CA ALA A 107 -10.16 0.49 -0.11
C ALA A 107 -9.83 1.70 -0.99
N ILE A 108 -8.55 1.87 -1.40
CA ILE A 108 -8.16 2.94 -2.33
C ILE A 108 -8.95 2.81 -3.63
N THR A 109 -9.00 1.62 -4.23
CA THR A 109 -9.75 1.37 -5.47
C THR A 109 -11.22 1.74 -5.32
N SER A 110 -11.85 1.38 -4.20
CA SER A 110 -13.24 1.71 -3.92
C SER A 110 -13.48 3.22 -3.83
N TYR A 111 -12.57 3.97 -3.21
CA TYR A 111 -12.69 5.43 -3.13
C TYR A 111 -12.42 6.10 -4.48
N LEU A 112 -11.45 5.63 -5.26
CA LEU A 112 -11.20 6.13 -6.62
C LEU A 112 -12.40 5.85 -7.54
N ALA A 113 -13.05 4.68 -7.44
CA ALA A 113 -14.26 4.36 -8.19
C ALA A 113 -15.45 5.28 -7.83
N ARG A 114 -15.41 5.93 -6.66
CA ARG A 114 -16.35 6.97 -6.23
C ARG A 114 -15.91 8.38 -6.61
N GLU A 115 -15.00 8.49 -7.57
CA GLU A 115 -14.50 9.75 -8.13
C GLU A 115 -13.75 10.66 -7.13
N MET A 116 -13.24 10.08 -6.05
CA MET A 116 -12.37 10.82 -5.14
C MET A 116 -10.99 11.01 -5.77
N ASP A 117 -10.34 12.12 -5.48
CA ASP A 117 -8.95 12.34 -5.89
C ASP A 117 -8.00 11.38 -5.18
N MET A 118 -6.81 11.18 -5.75
CA MET A 118 -5.82 10.21 -5.29
C MET A 118 -5.42 10.42 -3.82
N ASN A 119 -5.18 11.67 -3.40
CA ASN A 119 -4.75 11.95 -2.03
C ASN A 119 -5.85 11.63 -1.02
N THR A 120 -7.09 12.04 -1.31
CA THR A 120 -8.27 11.77 -0.48
C THR A 120 -8.55 10.28 -0.41
N ALA A 121 -8.51 9.56 -1.53
CA ALA A 121 -8.73 8.12 -1.59
C ALA A 121 -7.73 7.36 -0.71
N ILE A 122 -6.45 7.69 -0.78
CA ILE A 122 -5.40 7.07 0.05
C ILE A 122 -5.61 7.42 1.53
N ALA A 123 -5.86 8.68 1.87
CA ALA A 123 -6.06 9.11 3.26
C ALA A 123 -7.25 8.38 3.90
N MET A 124 -8.38 8.29 3.21
CA MET A 124 -9.57 7.58 3.70
C MET A 124 -9.34 6.07 3.80
N ALA A 125 -8.65 5.47 2.85
CA ALA A 125 -8.29 4.05 2.90
C ALA A 125 -7.36 3.72 4.08
N LYS A 126 -6.41 4.59 4.39
CA LYS A 126 -5.53 4.46 5.55
C LYS A 126 -6.29 4.60 6.87
N THR A 127 -7.22 5.54 6.95
CA THR A 127 -8.10 5.70 8.12
C THR A 127 -8.93 4.43 8.34
N TYR A 128 -9.57 3.91 7.30
CA TYR A 128 -10.31 2.67 7.34
C TYR A 128 -9.44 1.49 7.80
N LEU A 129 -8.25 1.32 7.18
CA LEU A 129 -7.34 0.24 7.53
C LEU A 129 -6.88 0.33 8.99
N SER A 130 -6.54 1.53 9.48
CA SER A 130 -6.12 1.75 10.86
C SER A 130 -7.22 1.36 11.85
N GLY A 131 -8.46 1.72 11.57
CA GLY A 131 -9.62 1.30 12.35
C GLY A 131 -9.84 -0.21 12.33
N ALA A 132 -9.72 -0.84 11.18
CA ALA A 132 -9.85 -2.29 11.03
C ALA A 132 -8.75 -3.07 11.78
N ILE A 133 -7.52 -2.57 11.79
CA ILE A 133 -6.41 -3.15 12.57
C ILE A 133 -6.68 -2.99 14.07
N LEU A 134 -7.05 -1.79 14.51
CA LEU A 134 -7.30 -1.48 15.93
C LEU A 134 -8.45 -2.32 16.48
N ALA A 135 -9.55 -2.41 15.74
CA ALA A 135 -10.72 -3.20 16.14
C ALA A 135 -10.48 -4.72 16.11
N GLY A 136 -9.53 -5.16 15.29
CA GLY A 136 -9.14 -6.57 15.19
C GLY A 136 -7.98 -6.98 16.10
N LYS A 137 -7.34 -6.05 16.81
CA LYS A 137 -6.04 -6.27 17.46
C LYS A 137 -6.00 -7.43 18.46
N ASP A 138 -7.08 -7.67 19.18
CA ASP A 138 -7.19 -8.68 20.24
C ASP A 138 -7.98 -9.93 19.80
N MET A 139 -8.42 -9.98 18.52
CA MET A 139 -9.15 -11.13 17.99
C MET A 139 -8.24 -12.35 17.92
N LYS A 140 -8.77 -13.51 18.28
CA LYS A 140 -8.08 -14.81 18.19
C LYS A 140 -8.76 -15.66 17.11
N ILE A 141 -8.17 -15.68 15.93
CA ILE A 141 -8.66 -16.44 14.78
C ILE A 141 -7.50 -17.26 14.22
N GLY A 142 -7.56 -18.56 14.39
CA GLY A 142 -6.49 -19.49 13.99
C GLY A 142 -5.21 -19.36 14.83
N GLU A 143 -4.15 -20.05 14.38
CA GLU A 143 -2.87 -20.13 15.10
C GLU A 143 -1.79 -19.18 14.52
N GLY A 144 -2.02 -18.62 13.34
CA GLY A 144 -1.09 -17.73 12.65
C GLY A 144 -1.33 -16.25 12.90
N ASN A 145 -0.90 -15.42 11.96
CA ASN A 145 -1.23 -14.00 11.93
C ASN A 145 -2.71 -13.84 11.59
N GLY A 146 -3.51 -13.33 12.52
CA GLY A 146 -4.94 -13.14 12.34
C GLY A 146 -5.27 -12.01 11.35
N PRO A 147 -6.52 -11.98 10.87
CA PRO A 147 -7.00 -10.94 9.95
C PRO A 147 -7.30 -9.64 10.68
N VAL A 148 -7.38 -8.55 9.91
CA VAL A 148 -7.98 -7.30 10.37
C VAL A 148 -9.51 -7.44 10.46
N ASN A 149 -10.17 -6.61 11.27
CA ASN A 149 -11.63 -6.61 11.37
C ASN A 149 -12.25 -5.70 10.30
N HIS A 150 -12.61 -6.28 9.15
CA HIS A 150 -13.23 -5.53 8.05
C HIS A 150 -14.61 -4.96 8.37
N PHE A 151 -15.29 -5.50 9.39
CA PHE A 151 -16.65 -5.11 9.76
C PHE A 151 -16.70 -4.17 10.96
N TYR A 152 -15.59 -3.50 11.30
CA TYR A 152 -15.54 -2.63 12.47
C TYR A 152 -16.46 -1.41 12.37
N GLU A 153 -16.74 -0.93 11.17
CA GLU A 153 -17.58 0.24 10.90
C GLU A 153 -18.38 0.02 9.60
N PRO A 154 -19.41 -0.87 9.61
CA PRO A 154 -20.20 -1.12 8.41
C PRO A 154 -20.99 0.12 8.00
N LYS A 155 -20.93 0.46 6.71
CA LYS A 155 -21.66 1.59 6.10
C LYS A 155 -22.68 1.09 5.10
N SER A 156 -23.74 1.90 4.87
CA SER A 156 -24.72 1.63 3.83
C SER A 156 -24.05 1.55 2.46
N LEU A 157 -24.65 0.73 1.58
CA LEU A 157 -24.19 0.61 0.20
C LEU A 157 -24.26 1.98 -0.49
N PHE A 158 -23.15 2.37 -1.11
CA PHE A 158 -23.13 3.55 -1.96
C PHE A 158 -23.79 3.21 -3.31
N THR A 159 -24.85 3.93 -3.65
CA THR A 159 -25.50 3.85 -4.97
C THR A 159 -25.32 5.18 -5.69
N LYS A 160 -24.78 5.13 -6.91
CA LYS A 160 -24.78 6.31 -7.80
C LYS A 160 -26.22 6.54 -8.27
N SER A 161 -26.78 7.69 -7.98
CA SER A 161 -28.04 8.16 -8.54
C SER A 161 -27.83 8.67 -9.97
#